data_ec1f62af31393e54dfa873efc8491303
#
_entry.id   ec1f62af31393e54dfa873efc8491303
#
_cell.length_a   1.000
_cell.length_b   1.000
_cell.length_c   1.000
_cell.angle_alpha   90.00
_cell.angle_beta   90.00
_cell.angle_gamma   90.00
#
_symmetry.space_group_name_H-M   'P 1'
#
loop_
_entity.id
_entity.type
_entity.pdbx_description
1 polymer ?
#
loop_
_entity_poly.entity_id
_entity_poly.type
_entity_poly.pdbx_seq_one_letter_code
_entity_poly.pdbx_strand_id
1 'polypeptide(L)'
;MTRLEPGTVLDGIDRDGAARLIVGTSGSGKTEFALSVLMAGLRRYGGTQAVMAVSGRVAADALGNRVIRELGFSVQARPVTTLGAVAFRAISASREGTGLPSPRLLNGAEQDALLRQVMAVHLRHAVAGDDCGTCDLLCVYFAQDDWVKLIRDAGTGEMPGSAASAQSSLSQQGSDSPSPTSAGGSTSADRFTRGISDAFISQLRDMLARLDELGVGVHEEPRLLDAVTEDARLSVQWRLAFALRREYIAAQSAAYPGQYRLDASYLLVAGARVVHEAFAADHADDSGRPMRMEALGLPRLLVVDDVQDTTLAGMRFLEELGNAGVKLVLVGNPDESVQTFRGSYPEYLMRRSVEGRLKAKEEQLVGGSTGADQSHMTMADVIASRISLSIPSPEDEPLPPAERL
;
A
#
# COMPACT_ATOMS: atom_id res chain seq x y z
N MET A 1 1.52 -1.53 37.05
CA MET A 1 0.72 -1.73 35.79
C MET A 1 0.50 -3.21 35.59
N THR A 2 -0.71 -3.64 35.27
CA THR A 2 -1.02 -5.06 35.07
C THR A 2 -0.49 -5.47 33.68
N ARG A 3 0.29 -6.54 33.62
CA ARG A 3 0.79 -7.10 32.36
C ARG A 3 -0.40 -7.45 31.46
N LEU A 4 -0.37 -7.01 30.22
CA LEU A 4 -1.42 -7.30 29.25
C LEU A 4 -1.43 -8.80 28.92
N GLU A 5 -2.56 -9.46 29.14
CA GLU A 5 -2.72 -10.89 28.90
C GLU A 5 -3.57 -11.16 27.65
N PRO A 6 -3.19 -12.09 26.78
CA PRO A 6 -3.94 -12.41 25.55
C PRO A 6 -5.41 -12.76 25.80
N GLY A 7 -5.69 -13.49 26.90
CA GLY A 7 -7.05 -13.86 27.29
C GLY A 7 -7.90 -12.63 27.64
N THR A 8 -7.34 -11.68 28.38
CA THR A 8 -8.02 -10.43 28.76
C THR A 8 -8.40 -9.59 27.54
N VAL A 9 -7.50 -9.53 26.53
CA VAL A 9 -7.77 -8.83 25.27
C VAL A 9 -8.96 -9.47 24.54
N LEU A 10 -8.98 -10.80 24.41
CA LEU A 10 -10.07 -11.53 23.77
C LEU A 10 -11.39 -11.41 24.54
N ASP A 11 -11.35 -11.48 25.87
CA ASP A 11 -12.53 -11.26 26.72
C ASP A 11 -13.09 -9.85 26.58
N GLY A 12 -12.20 -8.86 26.45
CA GLY A 12 -12.57 -7.48 26.19
C GLY A 12 -13.30 -7.33 24.86
N ILE A 13 -12.75 -7.89 23.77
CA ILE A 13 -13.36 -7.86 22.44
C ILE A 13 -14.71 -8.60 22.43
N ASP A 14 -14.81 -9.75 23.09
CA ASP A 14 -16.06 -10.52 23.15
C ASP A 14 -17.16 -9.78 23.91
N ARG A 15 -16.80 -8.94 24.89
CA ARG A 15 -17.73 -8.17 25.71
C ARG A 15 -18.29 -6.95 25.01
N ASP A 16 -17.43 -6.19 24.32
CA ASP A 16 -17.79 -4.88 23.78
C ASP A 16 -17.77 -4.80 22.24
N GLY A 17 -17.27 -5.83 21.58
CA GLY A 17 -17.18 -5.89 20.11
C GLY A 17 -16.15 -4.91 19.52
N ALA A 18 -15.47 -4.10 20.33
CA ALA A 18 -14.54 -3.10 19.83
C ALA A 18 -13.19 -3.74 19.46
N ALA A 19 -12.60 -3.29 18.35
CA ALA A 19 -11.24 -3.65 17.99
C ALA A 19 -10.25 -3.25 19.10
N ARG A 20 -9.09 -3.88 19.15
CA ARG A 20 -7.97 -3.51 20.04
C ARG A 20 -6.78 -3.04 19.22
N LEU A 21 -6.22 -1.93 19.63
CA LEU A 21 -4.95 -1.44 19.15
C LEU A 21 -3.92 -1.60 20.27
N ILE A 22 -2.97 -2.50 20.06
CA ILE A 22 -1.91 -2.79 21.02
C ILE A 22 -0.65 -2.06 20.54
N VAL A 23 -0.24 -1.06 21.31
CA VAL A 23 0.92 -0.23 21.02
C VAL A 23 2.07 -0.64 21.93
N GLY A 24 3.25 -0.83 21.37
CA GLY A 24 4.44 -1.21 22.14
C GLY A 24 5.71 -0.63 21.56
N THR A 25 6.67 -0.28 22.42
CA THR A 25 7.98 0.21 22.02
C THR A 25 8.77 -0.84 21.22
N SER A 26 9.85 -0.43 20.59
CA SER A 26 10.77 -1.37 19.93
C SER A 26 11.31 -2.38 20.96
N GLY A 27 11.33 -3.65 20.58
CA GLY A 27 11.77 -4.71 21.48
C GLY A 27 10.78 -5.12 22.58
N SER A 28 9.59 -4.50 22.70
CA SER A 28 8.59 -4.84 23.73
C SER A 28 7.95 -6.23 23.57
N GLY A 29 8.27 -6.96 22.49
CA GLY A 29 7.70 -8.29 22.24
C GLY A 29 6.35 -8.26 21.54
N LYS A 30 6.05 -7.24 20.72
CA LYS A 30 4.79 -7.07 19.98
C LYS A 30 4.39 -8.31 19.18
N THR A 31 5.29 -8.82 18.34
CA THR A 31 5.05 -10.03 17.53
C THR A 31 4.81 -11.27 18.39
N GLU A 32 5.55 -11.42 19.50
CA GLU A 32 5.33 -12.52 20.46
C GLU A 32 3.96 -12.42 21.13
N PHE A 33 3.55 -11.21 21.47
CA PHE A 33 2.21 -10.96 22.00
C PHE A 33 1.13 -11.26 20.95
N ALA A 34 1.30 -10.79 19.70
CA ALA A 34 0.40 -11.09 18.60
C ALA A 34 0.23 -12.61 18.37
N LEU A 35 1.35 -13.35 18.38
CA LEU A 35 1.32 -14.83 18.33
C LEU A 35 0.58 -15.45 19.53
N SER A 36 0.79 -14.92 20.72
CA SER A 36 0.09 -15.40 21.91
C SER A 36 -1.41 -15.18 21.83
N VAL A 37 -1.85 -14.02 21.30
CA VAL A 37 -3.26 -13.72 21.01
C VAL A 37 -3.81 -14.68 19.94
N LEU A 38 -3.06 -14.92 18.85
CA LEU A 38 -3.44 -15.89 17.83
C LEU A 38 -3.62 -17.28 18.44
N MET A 39 -2.68 -17.76 19.26
CA MET A 39 -2.74 -19.06 19.92
C MET A 39 -3.96 -19.19 20.85
N ALA A 40 -4.25 -18.13 21.61
CA ALA A 40 -5.46 -18.06 22.42
C ALA A 40 -6.73 -18.09 21.55
N GLY A 41 -6.73 -17.37 20.44
CA GLY A 41 -7.81 -17.35 19.46
C GLY A 41 -8.06 -18.70 18.79
N LEU A 42 -7.00 -19.41 18.39
CA LEU A 42 -7.10 -20.78 17.83
C LEU A 42 -7.74 -21.75 18.80
N ARG A 43 -7.41 -21.66 20.10
CA ARG A 43 -8.04 -22.51 21.13
C ARG A 43 -9.50 -22.13 21.38
N ARG A 44 -9.84 -20.84 21.27
CA ARG A 44 -11.19 -20.31 21.60
C ARG A 44 -12.19 -20.44 20.45
N TYR A 45 -11.77 -20.16 19.21
CA TYR A 45 -12.65 -20.08 18.04
C TYR A 45 -12.47 -21.26 17.06
N GLY A 46 -11.43 -22.07 17.24
CA GLY A 46 -11.09 -23.18 16.35
C GLY A 46 -10.02 -22.84 15.30
N GLY A 47 -9.38 -23.85 14.77
CA GLY A 47 -8.15 -23.75 13.96
C GLY A 47 -8.25 -23.01 12.63
N THR A 48 -9.46 -22.81 12.09
CA THR A 48 -9.68 -22.06 10.83
C THR A 48 -10.25 -20.66 11.06
N GLN A 49 -10.66 -20.34 12.29
CA GLN A 49 -11.41 -19.14 12.64
C GLN A 49 -10.56 -18.03 13.27
N ALA A 50 -9.29 -18.30 13.54
CA ALA A 50 -8.34 -17.30 14.00
C ALA A 50 -7.15 -17.25 13.03
N VAL A 51 -6.81 -16.07 12.57
CA VAL A 51 -5.76 -15.80 11.57
C VAL A 51 -4.92 -14.64 12.04
N MET A 52 -3.62 -14.68 11.78
CA MET A 52 -2.71 -13.56 11.94
C MET A 52 -2.23 -13.09 10.56
N ALA A 53 -2.35 -11.80 10.32
CA ALA A 53 -1.80 -11.14 9.13
C ALA A 53 -0.49 -10.44 9.48
N VAL A 54 0.52 -10.65 8.63
CA VAL A 54 1.85 -10.03 8.75
C VAL A 54 2.21 -9.34 7.44
N SER A 55 3.22 -8.47 7.47
CA SER A 55 3.61 -7.60 6.35
C SER A 55 4.11 -8.35 5.11
N GLY A 56 4.65 -9.57 5.24
CA GLY A 56 5.26 -10.30 4.13
C GLY A 56 5.12 -11.82 4.18
N ARG A 57 5.25 -12.46 3.00
CA ARG A 57 5.14 -13.92 2.87
C ARG A 57 6.21 -14.68 3.65
N VAL A 58 7.44 -14.17 3.65
CA VAL A 58 8.56 -14.80 4.37
C VAL A 58 8.30 -14.84 5.87
N ALA A 59 7.83 -13.72 6.44
CA ALA A 59 7.42 -13.64 7.83
C ALA A 59 6.22 -14.58 8.10
N ALA A 60 5.23 -14.61 7.20
CA ALA A 60 4.07 -15.49 7.32
C ALA A 60 4.47 -16.98 7.35
N ASP A 61 5.38 -17.40 6.49
CA ASP A 61 5.86 -18.79 6.45
C ASP A 61 6.68 -19.14 7.72
N ALA A 62 7.57 -18.25 8.16
CA ALA A 62 8.39 -18.46 9.36
C ALA A 62 7.52 -18.57 10.62
N LEU A 63 6.62 -17.61 10.84
CA LEU A 63 5.74 -17.59 12.01
C LEU A 63 4.67 -18.70 11.94
N GLY A 64 4.14 -18.99 10.75
CA GLY A 64 3.20 -20.08 10.53
C GLY A 64 3.79 -21.44 10.89
N ASN A 65 5.04 -21.71 10.48
CA ASN A 65 5.76 -22.93 10.85
C ASN A 65 6.02 -23.02 12.37
N ARG A 66 6.24 -21.88 13.04
CA ARG A 66 6.39 -21.83 14.48
C ARG A 66 5.07 -22.19 15.18
N VAL A 67 3.96 -21.57 14.78
CA VAL A 67 2.63 -21.84 15.33
C VAL A 67 2.25 -23.33 15.17
N ILE A 68 2.49 -23.93 14.01
CA ILE A 68 2.21 -25.36 13.77
C ILE A 68 3.03 -26.25 14.70
N ARG A 69 4.30 -25.93 14.93
CA ARG A 69 5.15 -26.68 15.88
C ARG A 69 4.68 -26.55 17.32
N GLU A 70 4.26 -25.36 17.74
CA GLU A 70 3.77 -25.11 19.10
C GLU A 70 2.39 -25.76 19.34
N LEU A 71 1.54 -25.85 18.31
CA LEU A 71 0.25 -26.54 18.40
C LEU A 71 0.39 -28.06 18.46
N GLY A 72 1.46 -28.63 17.88
CA GLY A 72 1.70 -30.07 17.84
C GLY A 72 0.76 -30.87 16.92
N PHE A 73 -0.07 -30.19 16.12
CA PHE A 73 -0.96 -30.83 15.13
C PHE A 73 -1.06 -29.97 13.86
N SER A 74 -1.38 -30.63 12.75
CA SER A 74 -1.57 -29.95 11.48
C SER A 74 -2.90 -29.21 11.46
N VAL A 75 -2.87 -27.94 11.08
CA VAL A 75 -4.07 -27.12 10.88
C VAL A 75 -4.43 -27.16 9.40
N GLN A 76 -5.69 -27.35 9.07
CA GLN A 76 -6.17 -27.41 7.67
C GLN A 76 -5.93 -26.09 6.90
N ALA A 77 -5.88 -24.96 7.60
CA ALA A 77 -5.58 -23.66 7.02
C ALA A 77 -4.32 -23.07 7.67
N ARG A 78 -3.54 -22.30 6.90
CA ARG A 78 -2.39 -21.55 7.44
C ARG A 78 -2.88 -20.50 8.42
N PRO A 79 -2.51 -20.57 9.70
CA PRO A 79 -2.97 -19.62 10.72
C PRO A 79 -2.28 -18.24 10.61
N VAL A 80 -1.12 -18.19 9.95
CA VAL A 80 -0.40 -16.93 9.66
C VAL A 80 -0.31 -16.73 8.16
N THR A 81 -0.65 -15.52 7.70
CA THR A 81 -0.73 -15.18 6.28
C THR A 81 -0.48 -13.68 6.08
N THR A 82 -0.72 -13.15 4.90
CA THR A 82 -0.72 -11.70 4.64
C THR A 82 -2.15 -11.16 4.57
N LEU A 83 -2.33 -9.86 4.82
CA LEU A 83 -3.65 -9.22 4.69
C LEU A 83 -4.23 -9.38 3.27
N GLY A 84 -3.36 -9.29 2.24
CA GLY A 84 -3.75 -9.56 0.85
C GLY A 84 -4.26 -10.99 0.62
N ALA A 85 -3.73 -12.00 1.33
CA ALA A 85 -4.22 -13.37 1.21
C ALA A 85 -5.60 -13.56 1.86
N VAL A 86 -5.90 -12.81 2.93
CA VAL A 86 -7.26 -12.75 3.51
C VAL A 86 -8.23 -12.15 2.50
N ALA A 87 -7.87 -11.02 1.87
CA ALA A 87 -8.67 -10.39 0.82
C ALA A 87 -8.88 -11.33 -0.38
N PHE A 88 -7.81 -12.00 -0.85
CA PHE A 88 -7.91 -12.96 -1.95
C PHE A 88 -8.87 -14.10 -1.65
N ARG A 89 -8.87 -14.62 -0.42
CA ARG A 89 -9.80 -15.67 0.02
C ARG A 89 -11.24 -15.17 -0.02
N ALA A 90 -11.52 -13.99 0.49
CA ALA A 90 -12.86 -13.41 0.47
C ALA A 90 -13.38 -13.20 -0.97
N ILE A 91 -12.53 -12.68 -1.87
CA ILE A 91 -12.86 -12.51 -3.29
C ILE A 91 -13.12 -13.87 -3.95
N SER A 92 -12.30 -14.87 -3.69
CA SER A 92 -12.45 -16.22 -4.26
C SER A 92 -13.77 -16.86 -3.82
N ALA A 93 -14.07 -16.81 -2.52
CA ALA A 93 -15.29 -17.37 -1.96
C ALA A 93 -16.56 -16.68 -2.50
N SER A 94 -16.54 -15.34 -2.59
CA SER A 94 -17.65 -14.57 -3.18
C SER A 94 -17.92 -14.97 -4.63
N ARG A 95 -16.87 -15.15 -5.43
CA ARG A 95 -17.01 -15.52 -6.85
C ARG A 95 -17.43 -16.96 -7.02
N GLU A 96 -16.89 -17.86 -6.21
CA GLU A 96 -17.29 -19.28 -6.20
C GLU A 96 -18.77 -19.43 -5.84
N GLY A 97 -19.24 -18.71 -4.82
CA GLY A 97 -20.66 -18.68 -4.43
C GLY A 97 -21.61 -18.16 -5.52
N THR A 98 -21.11 -17.38 -6.48
CA THR A 98 -21.88 -16.86 -7.62
C THR A 98 -21.59 -17.62 -8.94
N GLY A 99 -20.81 -18.69 -8.92
CA GLY A 99 -20.41 -19.44 -10.11
C GLY A 99 -19.48 -18.68 -11.07
N LEU A 100 -18.83 -17.63 -10.62
CA LEU A 100 -17.92 -16.82 -11.43
C LEU A 100 -16.48 -17.38 -11.36
N PRO A 101 -15.66 -17.14 -12.39
CA PRO A 101 -14.27 -17.62 -12.40
C PRO A 101 -13.48 -17.12 -11.19
N SER A 102 -12.68 -18.00 -10.59
CA SER A 102 -11.77 -17.64 -9.49
C SER A 102 -10.77 -16.55 -9.88
N PRO A 103 -10.40 -15.67 -8.96
CA PRO A 103 -9.46 -14.60 -9.23
C PRO A 103 -8.06 -15.17 -9.52
N ARG A 104 -7.32 -14.50 -10.39
CA ARG A 104 -5.91 -14.78 -10.66
C ARG A 104 -5.12 -13.49 -10.60
N LEU A 105 -3.97 -13.53 -9.92
CA LEU A 105 -3.10 -12.36 -9.86
C LEU A 105 -2.27 -12.26 -11.14
N LEU A 106 -2.09 -11.04 -11.61
CA LEU A 106 -1.11 -10.71 -12.62
C LEU A 106 0.29 -10.67 -11.98
N ASN A 107 1.26 -11.22 -12.67
CA ASN A 107 2.66 -11.02 -12.30
C ASN A 107 3.22 -9.75 -12.96
N GLY A 108 4.41 -9.31 -12.52
CA GLY A 108 5.02 -8.07 -13.02
C GLY A 108 5.27 -8.09 -14.53
N ALA A 109 5.62 -9.25 -15.13
CA ALA A 109 5.84 -9.36 -16.56
C ALA A 109 4.53 -9.24 -17.36
N GLU A 110 3.43 -9.80 -16.84
CA GLU A 110 2.09 -9.64 -17.46
C GLU A 110 1.63 -8.17 -17.37
N GLN A 111 1.86 -7.49 -16.24
CA GLN A 111 1.58 -6.06 -16.08
C GLN A 111 2.39 -5.22 -17.06
N ASP A 112 3.69 -5.44 -17.15
CA ASP A 112 4.58 -4.74 -18.08
C ASP A 112 4.15 -4.96 -19.54
N ALA A 113 3.74 -6.17 -19.92
CA ALA A 113 3.25 -6.47 -21.25
C ALA A 113 1.96 -5.70 -21.59
N LEU A 114 1.01 -5.62 -20.64
CA LEU A 114 -0.22 -4.85 -20.80
C LEU A 114 0.08 -3.34 -20.92
N LEU A 115 0.96 -2.80 -20.06
CA LEU A 115 1.35 -1.40 -20.13
C LEU A 115 2.05 -1.06 -21.45
N ARG A 116 2.94 -1.93 -21.94
CA ARG A 116 3.56 -1.77 -23.27
C ARG A 116 2.53 -1.82 -24.39
N GLN A 117 1.52 -2.66 -24.28
CA GLN A 117 0.42 -2.72 -25.26
C GLN A 117 -0.35 -1.40 -25.29
N VAL A 118 -0.69 -0.81 -24.14
CA VAL A 118 -1.33 0.51 -24.03
C VAL A 118 -0.44 1.58 -24.67
N MET A 119 0.85 1.61 -24.31
CA MET A 119 1.80 2.59 -24.88
C MET A 119 1.98 2.42 -26.39
N ALA A 120 1.94 1.20 -26.91
CA ALA A 120 2.03 0.95 -28.37
C ALA A 120 0.82 1.51 -29.13
N VAL A 121 -0.36 1.58 -28.51
CA VAL A 121 -1.53 2.25 -29.10
C VAL A 121 -1.26 3.75 -29.24
N HIS A 122 -0.79 4.40 -28.18
CA HIS A 122 -0.49 5.84 -28.20
C HIS A 122 0.66 6.19 -29.13
N LEU A 123 1.67 5.32 -29.25
CA LEU A 123 2.72 5.52 -30.25
C LEU A 123 2.15 5.51 -31.68
N ARG A 124 1.20 4.61 -31.98
CA ARG A 124 0.53 4.60 -33.31
C ARG A 124 -0.29 5.88 -33.54
N HIS A 125 -1.06 6.36 -32.53
CA HIS A 125 -1.77 7.63 -32.64
C HIS A 125 -0.82 8.80 -32.90
N ALA A 126 0.31 8.85 -32.18
CA ALA A 126 1.29 9.91 -32.36
C ALA A 126 1.94 9.89 -33.74
N VAL A 127 2.17 8.70 -34.33
CA VAL A 127 2.70 8.53 -35.69
C VAL A 127 1.66 8.89 -36.77
N ALA A 128 0.39 8.49 -36.52
CA ALA A 128 -0.72 8.78 -37.45
C ALA A 128 -1.20 10.23 -37.39
N GLY A 129 -0.86 10.95 -36.31
CA GLY A 129 -1.37 12.31 -36.05
C GLY A 129 -2.85 12.31 -35.60
N ASP A 130 -3.29 11.21 -34.98
CA ASP A 130 -4.64 11.08 -34.48
C ASP A 130 -4.88 11.99 -33.29
N ASP A 131 -6.07 12.56 -33.19
CA ASP A 131 -6.51 13.34 -32.01
C ASP A 131 -6.73 12.40 -30.82
N CYS A 132 -5.89 12.51 -29.81
CA CYS A 132 -5.90 11.64 -28.64
C CYS A 132 -5.49 12.41 -27.38
N GLY A 133 -6.44 12.66 -26.46
CA GLY A 133 -6.20 13.41 -25.23
C GLY A 133 -5.15 12.78 -24.29
N THR A 134 -5.00 11.44 -24.30
CA THR A 134 -3.93 10.78 -23.55
C THR A 134 -2.56 11.04 -24.19
N CYS A 135 -2.48 11.09 -25.52
CA CYS A 135 -1.26 11.48 -26.23
C CYS A 135 -0.85 12.91 -25.90
N ASP A 136 -1.80 13.84 -25.80
CA ASP A 136 -1.53 15.22 -25.42
C ASP A 136 -0.96 15.31 -23.99
N LEU A 137 -1.55 14.58 -23.06
CA LEU A 137 -1.05 14.48 -21.68
C LEU A 137 0.36 13.87 -21.62
N LEU A 138 0.63 12.82 -22.40
CA LEU A 138 1.96 12.22 -22.50
C LEU A 138 2.99 13.19 -23.09
N CYS A 139 2.63 13.95 -24.12
CA CYS A 139 3.50 14.98 -24.70
C CYS A 139 3.86 16.04 -23.64
N VAL A 140 2.88 16.54 -22.90
CA VAL A 140 3.11 17.52 -21.84
C VAL A 140 3.95 16.94 -20.71
N TYR A 141 3.69 15.68 -20.32
CA TYR A 141 4.44 14.99 -19.27
C TYR A 141 5.93 14.83 -19.67
N PHE A 142 6.23 14.33 -20.86
CA PHE A 142 7.62 14.17 -21.34
C PHE A 142 8.34 15.50 -21.53
N ALA A 143 7.63 16.57 -21.91
CA ALA A 143 8.22 17.91 -21.98
C ALA A 143 8.58 18.46 -20.57
N GLN A 144 7.80 18.14 -19.54
CA GLN A 144 8.10 18.52 -18.18
C GLN A 144 9.34 17.80 -17.60
N ASP A 145 9.54 16.53 -17.96
CA ASP A 145 10.73 15.77 -17.53
C ASP A 145 12.02 16.33 -18.15
N ASP A 146 11.97 16.81 -19.38
CA ASP A 146 13.11 17.51 -20.02
C ASP A 146 13.46 18.82 -19.27
N TRP A 147 12.46 19.54 -18.78
CA TRP A 147 12.66 20.73 -17.93
C TRP A 147 13.34 20.42 -16.60
N VAL A 148 13.00 19.31 -15.95
CA VAL A 148 13.62 18.88 -14.69
C VAL A 148 15.09 18.52 -14.88
N LYS A 149 15.45 17.90 -16.00
CA LYS A 149 16.85 17.66 -16.38
C LYS A 149 17.60 18.96 -16.58
N LEU A 150 17.04 19.91 -17.33
CA LEU A 150 17.62 21.24 -17.56
C LEU A 150 17.86 21.99 -16.24
N ILE A 151 16.92 21.96 -15.30
CA ILE A 151 17.08 22.62 -13.99
C ILE A 151 18.15 21.92 -13.15
N ARG A 152 18.21 20.58 -13.19
CA ARG A 152 19.22 19.81 -12.48
C ARG A 152 20.62 20.10 -13.01
N ASP A 153 20.78 20.10 -14.34
CA ASP A 153 22.05 20.35 -15.03
C ASP A 153 22.51 21.80 -14.78
N ALA A 154 21.59 22.77 -14.77
CA ALA A 154 21.88 24.14 -14.40
C ALA A 154 22.32 24.30 -12.93
N GLY A 155 21.77 23.48 -12.01
CA GLY A 155 22.12 23.47 -10.58
C GLY A 155 23.48 22.82 -10.29
N THR A 156 24.00 21.98 -11.17
CA THR A 156 25.32 21.30 -11.03
C THR A 156 26.47 22.13 -11.62
N GLY A 157 26.22 23.33 -12.17
CA GLY A 157 27.26 24.20 -12.73
C GLY A 157 27.77 23.81 -14.11
N GLU A 158 27.29 22.72 -14.69
CA GLU A 158 27.53 22.36 -16.08
C GLU A 158 26.42 22.89 -16.97
N MET A 159 26.46 24.20 -17.24
CA MET A 159 25.65 24.81 -18.28
C MET A 159 26.23 24.44 -19.66
N PRO A 160 25.55 23.71 -20.53
CA PRO A 160 25.95 23.61 -21.90
C PRO A 160 25.68 24.96 -22.59
N GLY A 161 26.74 25.73 -22.82
CA GLY A 161 26.69 26.95 -23.61
C GLY A 161 26.27 28.20 -22.86
N SER A 162 27.17 28.79 -22.07
CA SER A 162 27.04 30.13 -21.61
C SER A 162 26.97 31.08 -22.83
N ALA A 163 25.99 31.98 -22.80
CA ALA A 163 25.78 33.00 -23.85
C ALA A 163 26.99 33.97 -24.08
N ALA A 164 28.13 33.70 -23.45
CA ALA A 164 29.38 34.44 -23.64
C ALA A 164 30.14 34.08 -24.92
N SER A 165 29.81 32.94 -25.57
CA SER A 165 30.43 32.58 -26.84
C SER A 165 29.67 33.12 -28.08
N ALA A 166 28.52 33.74 -27.89
CA ALA A 166 27.75 34.30 -28.99
C ALA A 166 28.17 35.75 -29.35
N GLN A 167 29.06 36.41 -28.61
CA GLN A 167 29.53 37.78 -28.87
C GLN A 167 30.92 37.84 -29.53
N SER A 168 31.63 36.71 -29.71
CA SER A 168 32.97 36.73 -30.31
C SER A 168 32.97 36.35 -31.82
N SER A 169 31.83 36.10 -32.43
CA SER A 169 31.76 35.68 -33.85
C SER A 169 31.17 36.72 -34.83
N LEU A 170 31.10 37.99 -34.40
CA LEU A 170 30.59 39.08 -35.24
C LEU A 170 31.68 39.89 -35.94
N SER A 171 32.88 39.35 -36.14
CA SER A 171 33.90 40.01 -36.93
C SER A 171 34.73 39.02 -37.77
N GLN A 172 34.09 38.35 -38.73
CA GLN A 172 34.73 37.92 -39.96
C GLN A 172 33.66 37.72 -41.04
N GLN A 173 33.63 38.66 -41.96
CA GLN A 173 32.91 38.59 -43.20
C GLN A 173 33.58 37.53 -44.11
N GLY A 174 32.80 36.57 -44.56
CA GLY A 174 33.15 35.62 -45.61
C GLY A 174 31.86 35.06 -46.19
N SER A 175 31.55 35.49 -47.41
CA SER A 175 30.45 35.09 -48.22
C SER A 175 30.52 33.59 -48.58
N ASP A 176 29.60 32.81 -48.05
CA ASP A 176 29.10 31.62 -48.71
C ASP A 176 27.74 31.25 -48.12
N SER A 177 26.73 31.17 -48.97
CA SER A 177 25.36 30.81 -48.61
C SER A 177 25.29 29.32 -48.29
N PRO A 178 24.93 28.91 -47.08
CA PRO A 178 24.42 27.57 -46.86
C PRO A 178 22.91 27.63 -46.90
N SER A 179 22.35 26.71 -47.67
CA SER A 179 20.95 26.32 -47.70
C SER A 179 20.40 26.12 -46.28
N PRO A 180 19.11 26.38 -46.01
CA PRO A 180 18.53 26.18 -44.71
C PRO A 180 18.47 24.68 -44.40
N THR A 181 19.49 24.18 -43.72
CA THR A 181 19.40 22.88 -43.04
C THR A 181 18.38 23.03 -41.94
N SER A 182 17.27 22.38 -42.13
CA SER A 182 16.17 22.19 -41.19
C SER A 182 16.72 21.98 -39.80
N ALA A 183 16.48 22.95 -38.92
CA ALA A 183 16.48 22.72 -37.46
C ALA A 183 15.45 21.60 -37.22
N GLY A 184 15.93 20.38 -37.08
CA GLY A 184 15.10 19.21 -36.82
C GLY A 184 14.36 19.39 -35.51
N GLY A 185 13.19 19.98 -35.60
CA GLY A 185 12.20 19.92 -34.52
C GLY A 185 11.91 18.44 -34.32
N SER A 186 12.33 17.89 -33.17
CA SER A 186 12.00 16.53 -32.75
C SER A 186 10.49 16.35 -32.90
N THR A 187 10.10 15.47 -33.81
CA THR A 187 8.68 15.20 -34.06
C THR A 187 8.02 14.68 -32.79
N SER A 188 6.71 14.84 -32.65
CA SER A 188 5.95 14.28 -31.52
C SER A 188 6.26 12.79 -31.35
N ALA A 189 6.35 12.03 -32.47
CA ALA A 189 6.72 10.63 -32.48
C ALA A 189 8.12 10.34 -31.90
N ASP A 190 9.11 11.20 -32.17
CA ASP A 190 10.49 11.03 -31.67
C ASP A 190 10.55 11.26 -30.12
N ARG A 191 9.74 12.18 -29.60
CA ARG A 191 9.62 12.41 -28.15
C ARG A 191 8.95 11.21 -27.49
N PHE A 192 7.89 10.69 -28.07
CA PHE A 192 7.23 9.48 -27.61
C PHE A 192 8.17 8.28 -27.56
N THR A 193 8.87 8.00 -28.65
CA THR A 193 9.79 6.84 -28.74
C THR A 193 10.90 6.92 -27.70
N ARG A 194 11.42 8.11 -27.42
CA ARG A 194 12.43 8.33 -26.38
C ARG A 194 11.87 8.31 -24.98
N GLY A 195 10.63 8.79 -24.79
CA GLY A 195 9.95 8.84 -23.49
C GLY A 195 9.47 7.47 -23.01
N ILE A 196 9.02 6.59 -23.91
CA ILE A 196 8.54 5.25 -23.57
C ILE A 196 9.73 4.29 -23.39
N SER A 197 10.42 4.44 -22.27
CA SER A 197 11.53 3.58 -21.84
C SER A 197 11.05 2.51 -20.86
N ASP A 198 11.90 1.51 -20.58
CA ASP A 198 11.64 0.51 -19.54
C ASP A 198 11.49 1.16 -18.16
N ALA A 199 12.24 2.22 -17.90
CA ALA A 199 12.13 3.01 -16.69
C ALA A 199 10.74 3.68 -16.57
N PHE A 200 10.23 4.24 -17.68
CA PHE A 200 8.88 4.83 -17.70
C PHE A 200 7.80 3.77 -17.45
N ILE A 201 7.89 2.59 -18.07
CA ILE A 201 6.94 1.50 -17.82
C ILE A 201 6.96 1.07 -16.35
N SER A 202 8.14 0.98 -15.74
CA SER A 202 8.27 0.67 -14.31
C SER A 202 7.64 1.77 -13.45
N GLN A 203 7.92 3.05 -13.72
CA GLN A 203 7.32 4.18 -13.02
C GLN A 203 5.79 4.19 -13.15
N LEU A 204 5.28 3.92 -14.35
CA LEU A 204 3.84 3.83 -14.59
C LEU A 204 3.20 2.71 -13.77
N ARG A 205 3.79 1.52 -13.77
CA ARG A 205 3.33 0.41 -12.93
C ARG A 205 3.31 0.78 -11.45
N ASP A 206 4.40 1.39 -10.96
CA ASP A 206 4.50 1.81 -9.56
C ASP A 206 3.48 2.91 -9.22
N MET A 207 3.20 3.82 -10.15
CA MET A 207 2.17 4.85 -9.98
C MET A 207 0.76 4.24 -9.92
N LEU A 208 0.43 3.29 -10.80
CA LEU A 208 -0.85 2.59 -10.76
C LEU A 208 -1.03 1.79 -9.47
N ALA A 209 0.02 1.08 -9.04
CA ALA A 209 0.03 0.39 -7.76
C ALA A 209 -0.20 1.34 -6.58
N ARG A 210 0.37 2.55 -6.65
CA ARG A 210 0.18 3.57 -5.63
C ARG A 210 -1.27 4.07 -5.56
N LEU A 211 -1.93 4.25 -6.68
CA LEU A 211 -3.36 4.61 -6.72
C LEU A 211 -4.22 3.56 -6.00
N ASP A 212 -3.90 2.29 -6.23
CA ASP A 212 -4.59 1.18 -5.56
C ASP A 212 -4.30 1.15 -4.06
N GLU A 213 -3.03 1.30 -3.66
CA GLU A 213 -2.60 1.32 -2.25
C GLU A 213 -3.20 2.48 -1.46
N LEU A 214 -3.42 3.64 -2.12
CA LEU A 214 -4.15 4.76 -1.56
C LEU A 214 -5.67 4.51 -1.49
N GLY A 215 -6.15 3.45 -2.15
CA GLY A 215 -7.56 3.13 -2.21
C GLY A 215 -8.39 4.09 -3.06
N VAL A 216 -7.75 4.75 -4.03
CA VAL A 216 -8.41 5.71 -4.93
C VAL A 216 -9.31 4.96 -5.91
N GLY A 217 -10.62 5.08 -5.72
CA GLY A 217 -11.62 4.57 -6.66
C GLY A 217 -11.80 5.49 -7.87
N VAL A 218 -12.32 4.93 -8.97
CA VAL A 218 -12.62 5.72 -10.19
C VAL A 218 -13.58 6.89 -9.90
N HIS A 219 -14.47 6.72 -8.94
CA HIS A 219 -15.43 7.76 -8.54
C HIS A 219 -14.80 8.91 -7.75
N GLU A 220 -13.60 8.71 -7.21
CA GLU A 220 -12.86 9.71 -6.41
C GLU A 220 -11.92 10.54 -7.28
N GLU A 221 -11.60 10.06 -8.51
CA GLU A 221 -10.72 10.74 -9.45
C GLU A 221 -11.06 12.23 -9.67
N PRO A 222 -12.34 12.64 -9.92
CA PRO A 222 -12.67 14.04 -10.12
C PRO A 222 -12.35 14.92 -8.92
N ARG A 223 -12.67 14.43 -7.70
CA ARG A 223 -12.38 15.18 -6.45
C ARG A 223 -10.90 15.39 -6.21
N LEU A 224 -10.10 14.38 -6.55
CA LEU A 224 -8.64 14.48 -6.45
C LEU A 224 -8.08 15.47 -7.47
N LEU A 225 -8.60 15.47 -8.69
CA LEU A 225 -8.22 16.46 -9.71
C LEU A 225 -8.56 17.88 -9.27
N ASP A 226 -9.73 18.09 -8.67
CA ASP A 226 -10.14 19.38 -8.15
C ASP A 226 -9.21 19.87 -7.01
N ALA A 227 -8.75 18.94 -6.16
CA ALA A 227 -7.85 19.25 -5.05
C ALA A 227 -6.42 19.63 -5.50
N VAL A 228 -5.99 19.22 -6.70
CA VAL A 228 -4.62 19.45 -7.21
C VAL A 228 -4.58 20.47 -8.36
N THR A 229 -5.66 21.21 -8.60
CA THR A 229 -5.77 22.16 -9.71
C THR A 229 -4.80 23.35 -9.61
N GLU A 230 -4.35 23.70 -8.40
CA GLU A 230 -3.41 24.80 -8.17
C GLU A 230 -2.00 24.49 -8.68
N ASP A 231 -1.60 23.23 -8.72
CA ASP A 231 -0.32 22.77 -9.30
C ASP A 231 -0.56 22.15 -10.69
N ALA A 232 -0.24 22.94 -11.72
CA ALA A 232 -0.43 22.53 -13.11
C ALA A 232 0.34 21.24 -13.46
N ARG A 233 1.54 21.04 -12.89
CA ARG A 233 2.36 19.86 -13.14
C ARG A 233 1.73 18.62 -12.50
N LEU A 234 1.34 18.74 -11.25
CA LEU A 234 0.69 17.66 -10.51
C LEU A 234 -0.65 17.29 -11.15
N SER A 235 -1.42 18.29 -11.59
CA SER A 235 -2.67 18.09 -12.31
C SER A 235 -2.48 17.27 -13.60
N VAL A 236 -1.46 17.56 -14.40
CA VAL A 236 -1.13 16.76 -15.60
C VAL A 236 -0.76 15.34 -15.24
N GLN A 237 0.08 15.14 -14.22
CA GLN A 237 0.49 13.81 -13.77
C GLN A 237 -0.71 12.96 -13.32
N TRP A 238 -1.61 13.53 -12.53
CA TRP A 238 -2.81 12.83 -12.06
C TRP A 238 -3.80 12.52 -13.20
N ARG A 239 -4.03 13.47 -14.10
CA ARG A 239 -4.89 13.23 -15.28
C ARG A 239 -4.33 12.11 -16.16
N LEU A 240 -3.03 12.12 -16.40
CA LEU A 240 -2.35 11.06 -17.15
C LEU A 240 -2.46 9.72 -16.44
N ALA A 241 -2.20 9.67 -15.13
CA ALA A 241 -2.34 8.46 -14.33
C ALA A 241 -3.73 7.84 -14.43
N PHE A 242 -4.77 8.66 -14.31
CA PHE A 242 -6.15 8.19 -14.39
C PHE A 242 -6.54 7.76 -15.81
N ALA A 243 -6.08 8.46 -16.85
CA ALA A 243 -6.31 8.05 -18.23
C ALA A 243 -5.68 6.68 -18.51
N LEU A 244 -4.39 6.52 -18.20
CA LEU A 244 -3.65 5.28 -18.41
C LEU A 244 -4.18 4.13 -17.54
N ARG A 245 -4.68 4.40 -16.33
CA ARG A 245 -5.34 3.41 -15.49
C ARG A 245 -6.57 2.83 -16.16
N ARG A 246 -7.44 3.67 -16.72
CA ARG A 246 -8.65 3.22 -17.42
C ARG A 246 -8.30 2.37 -18.64
N GLU A 247 -7.31 2.79 -19.41
CA GLU A 247 -6.85 2.07 -20.58
C GLU A 247 -6.16 0.75 -20.24
N TYR A 248 -5.39 0.72 -19.14
CA TYR A 248 -4.79 -0.50 -18.61
C TYR A 248 -5.86 -1.51 -18.19
N ILE A 249 -6.89 -1.08 -17.47
CA ILE A 249 -8.02 -1.95 -17.08
C ILE A 249 -8.76 -2.48 -18.32
N ALA A 250 -8.95 -1.65 -19.33
CA ALA A 250 -9.56 -2.06 -20.60
C ALA A 250 -8.69 -3.09 -21.35
N ALA A 251 -7.38 -2.85 -21.42
CA ALA A 251 -6.42 -3.78 -22.02
C ALA A 251 -6.37 -5.12 -21.27
N GLN A 252 -6.39 -5.10 -19.94
CA GLN A 252 -6.46 -6.29 -19.10
C GLN A 252 -7.72 -7.11 -19.41
N SER A 253 -8.88 -6.46 -19.46
CA SER A 253 -10.15 -7.12 -19.79
C SER A 253 -10.17 -7.72 -21.19
N ALA A 254 -9.56 -7.03 -22.17
CA ALA A 254 -9.46 -7.51 -23.55
C ALA A 254 -8.46 -8.67 -23.70
N ALA A 255 -7.34 -8.65 -22.95
CA ALA A 255 -6.31 -9.69 -23.00
C ALA A 255 -6.76 -11.01 -22.34
N TYR A 256 -7.64 -10.94 -21.36
CA TYR A 256 -8.07 -12.10 -20.57
C TYR A 256 -9.61 -12.26 -20.54
N PRO A 257 -10.25 -12.48 -21.71
CA PRO A 257 -11.71 -12.58 -21.75
C PRO A 257 -12.22 -13.75 -20.92
N GLY A 258 -13.27 -13.50 -20.14
CA GLY A 258 -13.86 -14.52 -19.26
C GLY A 258 -13.06 -14.89 -18.03
N GLN A 259 -11.91 -14.27 -17.79
CA GLN A 259 -11.11 -14.43 -16.58
C GLN A 259 -11.26 -13.20 -15.67
N TYR A 260 -11.05 -13.41 -14.38
CA TYR A 260 -10.96 -12.32 -13.43
C TYR A 260 -9.51 -12.18 -12.98
N ARG A 261 -8.84 -11.21 -13.56
CA ARG A 261 -7.43 -10.89 -13.27
C ARG A 261 -7.36 -9.68 -12.37
N LEU A 262 -6.43 -9.68 -11.44
CA LEU A 262 -6.21 -8.61 -10.47
C LEU A 262 -4.72 -8.32 -10.31
N ASP A 263 -4.40 -7.06 -10.16
CA ASP A 263 -3.11 -6.66 -9.65
C ASP A 263 -3.01 -6.93 -8.14
N ALA A 264 -1.82 -7.27 -7.68
CA ALA A 264 -1.59 -7.52 -6.27
C ALA A 264 -1.88 -6.28 -5.40
N SER A 265 -1.62 -5.07 -5.92
CA SER A 265 -1.94 -3.79 -5.29
C SER A 265 -3.45 -3.57 -5.12
N TYR A 266 -4.24 -4.01 -6.09
CA TYR A 266 -5.71 -3.83 -6.09
C TYR A 266 -6.44 -4.82 -5.16
N LEU A 267 -5.76 -5.84 -4.66
CA LEU A 267 -6.37 -6.92 -3.86
C LEU A 267 -7.13 -6.41 -2.63
N LEU A 268 -6.55 -5.47 -1.90
CA LEU A 268 -7.16 -4.94 -0.67
C LEU A 268 -8.39 -4.07 -0.99
N VAL A 269 -8.35 -3.31 -2.07
CA VAL A 269 -9.50 -2.53 -2.57
C VAL A 269 -10.63 -3.45 -2.98
N ALA A 270 -10.33 -4.49 -3.78
CA ALA A 270 -11.32 -5.45 -4.22
C ALA A 270 -11.91 -6.26 -3.06
N GLY A 271 -11.07 -6.67 -2.09
CA GLY A 271 -11.50 -7.34 -0.88
C GLY A 271 -12.43 -6.50 -0.02
N ALA A 272 -12.07 -5.22 0.19
CA ALA A 272 -12.91 -4.27 0.92
C ALA A 272 -14.29 -4.12 0.26
N ARG A 273 -14.32 -4.01 -1.07
CA ARG A 273 -15.58 -3.90 -1.82
C ARG A 273 -16.44 -5.15 -1.68
N VAL A 274 -15.86 -6.35 -1.84
CA VAL A 274 -16.60 -7.61 -1.70
C VAL A 274 -17.21 -7.76 -0.31
N VAL A 275 -16.45 -7.44 0.74
CA VAL A 275 -16.96 -7.51 2.12
C VAL A 275 -18.06 -6.45 2.32
N HIS A 276 -17.83 -5.22 1.86
CA HIS A 276 -18.83 -4.15 1.94
C HIS A 276 -20.15 -4.55 1.27
N GLU A 277 -20.11 -5.01 0.02
CA GLU A 277 -21.30 -5.43 -0.75
C GLU A 277 -22.06 -6.57 -0.05
N ALA A 278 -21.34 -7.53 0.55
CA ALA A 278 -21.96 -8.66 1.25
C ALA A 278 -22.69 -8.27 2.55
N PHE A 279 -22.27 -7.17 3.20
CA PHE A 279 -22.81 -6.74 4.50
C PHE A 279 -23.56 -5.40 4.45
N ALA A 280 -23.53 -4.65 3.34
CA ALA A 280 -24.21 -3.37 3.19
C ALA A 280 -25.74 -3.53 3.05
N ALA A 281 -26.20 -4.65 2.50
CA ALA A 281 -27.61 -4.85 2.16
C ALA A 281 -28.54 -5.16 3.35
N ASP A 282 -27.97 -5.45 4.54
CA ASP A 282 -28.72 -5.99 5.69
C ASP A 282 -28.49 -5.21 6.97
N HIS A 283 -29.18 -4.09 7.11
CA HIS A 283 -29.24 -3.41 8.43
C HIS A 283 -30.32 -4.00 9.36
N ALA A 284 -31.13 -4.99 8.91
CA ALA A 284 -32.29 -5.44 9.62
C ALA A 284 -32.15 -6.80 10.35
N ASP A 285 -31.24 -7.69 9.93
CA ASP A 285 -31.13 -9.02 10.56
C ASP A 285 -29.67 -9.45 10.78
N ASP A 286 -29.26 -9.40 12.04
CA ASP A 286 -27.92 -9.81 12.51
C ASP A 286 -27.77 -11.36 12.59
N SER A 287 -28.88 -12.11 12.52
CA SER A 287 -28.88 -13.56 12.66
C SER A 287 -28.15 -14.31 11.56
N GLY A 288 -28.13 -13.78 10.36
CA GLY A 288 -27.42 -14.33 9.19
C GLY A 288 -25.93 -13.97 9.07
N ARG A 289 -25.41 -13.07 9.91
CA ARG A 289 -24.04 -12.56 9.83
C ARG A 289 -22.96 -13.64 9.95
N PRO A 290 -23.01 -14.57 10.92
CA PRO A 290 -22.00 -15.63 11.03
C PRO A 290 -21.94 -16.53 9.80
N MET A 291 -23.09 -16.87 9.21
CA MET A 291 -23.18 -17.69 8.00
C MET A 291 -22.57 -16.98 6.79
N ARG A 292 -22.80 -15.65 6.66
CA ARG A 292 -22.18 -14.84 5.60
C ARG A 292 -20.67 -14.72 5.77
N MET A 293 -20.19 -14.53 6.99
CA MET A 293 -18.76 -14.53 7.27
C MET A 293 -18.10 -15.86 6.85
N GLU A 294 -18.72 -16.97 7.18
CA GLU A 294 -18.25 -18.32 6.82
C GLU A 294 -18.29 -18.52 5.30
N ALA A 295 -19.36 -18.11 4.64
CA ALA A 295 -19.51 -18.19 3.18
C ALA A 295 -18.42 -17.38 2.43
N LEU A 296 -17.95 -16.28 3.00
CA LEU A 296 -16.83 -15.50 2.47
C LEU A 296 -15.45 -15.98 2.96
N GLY A 297 -15.39 -17.04 3.77
CA GLY A 297 -14.15 -17.54 4.35
C GLY A 297 -13.45 -16.54 5.28
N LEU A 298 -14.23 -15.64 5.91
CA LEU A 298 -13.70 -14.64 6.85
C LEU A 298 -13.43 -15.31 8.22
N PRO A 299 -12.31 -14.98 8.87
CA PRO A 299 -12.03 -15.45 10.22
C PRO A 299 -12.92 -14.76 11.26
N ARG A 300 -13.13 -15.37 12.40
CA ARG A 300 -13.75 -14.72 13.56
C ARG A 300 -12.80 -13.76 14.26
N LEU A 301 -11.50 -14.10 14.26
CA LEU A 301 -10.43 -13.28 14.82
C LEU A 301 -9.35 -13.04 13.76
N LEU A 302 -9.00 -11.78 13.54
CA LEU A 302 -7.84 -11.39 12.76
C LEU A 302 -6.90 -10.56 13.63
N VAL A 303 -5.70 -11.09 13.85
CA VAL A 303 -4.59 -10.36 14.47
C VAL A 303 -3.74 -9.78 13.36
N VAL A 304 -3.45 -8.49 13.41
CA VAL A 304 -2.61 -7.80 12.42
C VAL A 304 -1.34 -7.33 13.12
N ASP A 305 -0.21 -7.89 12.74
CA ASP A 305 1.11 -7.45 13.20
C ASP A 305 1.65 -6.39 12.25
N ASP A 306 2.45 -5.46 12.78
CA ASP A 306 2.99 -4.33 12.04
C ASP A 306 1.91 -3.49 11.33
N VAL A 307 0.83 -3.15 12.04
CA VAL A 307 -0.28 -2.37 11.46
C VAL A 307 0.17 -1.02 10.91
N GLN A 308 1.27 -0.45 11.42
CA GLN A 308 1.88 0.78 10.93
C GLN A 308 2.35 0.67 9.46
N ASP A 309 2.63 -0.53 8.98
CA ASP A 309 3.04 -0.79 7.60
C ASP A 309 1.86 -1.08 6.66
N THR A 310 0.65 -0.99 7.16
CA THR A 310 -0.56 -1.17 6.37
C THR A 310 -0.77 0.05 5.45
N THR A 311 -1.31 -0.17 4.25
CA THR A 311 -1.71 0.92 3.34
C THR A 311 -3.09 1.48 3.69
N LEU A 312 -3.48 2.62 3.09
CA LEU A 312 -4.84 3.17 3.25
C LEU A 312 -5.91 2.20 2.75
N ALA A 313 -5.65 1.49 1.64
CA ALA A 313 -6.53 0.43 1.15
C ALA A 313 -6.62 -0.73 2.15
N GLY A 314 -5.52 -1.08 2.80
CA GLY A 314 -5.48 -2.08 3.86
C GLY A 314 -6.30 -1.68 5.08
N MET A 315 -6.17 -0.44 5.53
CA MET A 315 -6.99 0.08 6.63
C MET A 315 -8.49 0.05 6.29
N ARG A 316 -8.85 0.46 5.07
CA ARG A 316 -10.24 0.38 4.61
C ARG A 316 -10.76 -1.07 4.60
N PHE A 317 -9.93 -2.01 4.18
CA PHE A 317 -10.29 -3.43 4.24
C PHE A 317 -10.50 -3.91 5.68
N LEU A 318 -9.64 -3.51 6.62
CA LEU A 318 -9.82 -3.81 8.06
C LEU A 318 -11.11 -3.19 8.62
N GLU A 319 -11.45 -1.96 8.23
CA GLU A 319 -12.71 -1.32 8.60
C GLU A 319 -13.93 -2.13 8.12
N GLU A 320 -13.92 -2.62 6.87
CA GLU A 320 -15.01 -3.45 6.34
C GLU A 320 -15.07 -4.83 7.03
N LEU A 321 -13.92 -5.42 7.36
CA LEU A 321 -13.88 -6.66 8.16
C LEU A 321 -14.48 -6.45 9.57
N GLY A 322 -14.13 -5.35 10.22
CA GLY A 322 -14.70 -4.99 11.52
C GLY A 322 -16.22 -4.79 11.45
N ASN A 323 -16.70 -4.10 10.42
CA ASN A 323 -18.14 -3.92 10.17
C ASN A 323 -18.85 -5.26 9.89
N ALA A 324 -18.17 -6.21 9.24
CA ALA A 324 -18.68 -7.56 9.01
C ALA A 324 -18.74 -8.40 10.31
N GLY A 325 -18.13 -7.95 11.40
CA GLY A 325 -18.11 -8.64 12.69
C GLY A 325 -16.84 -9.44 12.97
N VAL A 326 -15.80 -9.29 12.13
CA VAL A 326 -14.48 -9.86 12.42
C VAL A 326 -13.89 -9.15 13.63
N LYS A 327 -13.46 -9.89 14.63
CA LYS A 327 -12.76 -9.37 15.81
C LYS A 327 -11.33 -9.01 15.41
N LEU A 328 -10.93 -7.76 15.64
CA LEU A 328 -9.65 -7.24 15.21
C LEU A 328 -8.73 -6.94 16.40
N VAL A 329 -7.52 -7.46 16.35
CA VAL A 329 -6.39 -7.08 17.22
C VAL A 329 -5.29 -6.54 16.34
N LEU A 330 -5.05 -5.24 16.44
CA LEU A 330 -4.04 -4.51 15.68
C LEU A 330 -2.83 -4.31 16.59
N VAL A 331 -1.66 -4.69 16.15
CA VAL A 331 -0.42 -4.59 16.95
C VAL A 331 0.59 -3.78 16.17
N GLY A 332 1.23 -2.79 16.80
CA GLY A 332 2.21 -1.98 16.07
C GLY A 332 2.89 -0.90 16.88
N ASN A 333 3.74 -0.17 16.17
CA ASN A 333 4.45 1.01 16.66
C ASN A 333 4.55 2.02 15.50
N PRO A 334 4.03 3.25 15.61
CA PRO A 334 4.08 4.22 14.54
C PRO A 334 5.51 4.62 14.14
N ASP A 335 6.46 4.52 15.07
CA ASP A 335 7.84 4.93 14.87
C ASP A 335 8.69 3.88 14.11
N GLU A 336 8.18 2.65 13.95
CA GLU A 336 8.89 1.53 13.31
C GLU A 336 8.49 1.27 11.86
N SER A 337 7.75 2.17 11.22
CA SER A 337 7.29 1.95 9.84
C SER A 337 8.44 1.86 8.84
N VAL A 338 8.43 0.80 8.04
CA VAL A 338 9.40 0.56 6.95
C VAL A 338 8.75 0.67 5.56
N GLN A 339 7.43 0.89 5.49
CA GLN A 339 6.65 0.91 4.25
C GLN A 339 6.17 2.32 3.84
N THR A 340 6.72 3.39 4.41
CA THR A 340 6.32 4.77 4.11
C THR A 340 6.46 5.11 2.62
N PHE A 341 7.46 4.53 1.95
CA PHE A 341 7.64 4.67 0.51
C PHE A 341 6.52 4.02 -0.33
N ARG A 342 5.74 3.11 0.24
CA ARG A 342 4.56 2.48 -0.37
C ARG A 342 3.23 3.14 0.01
N GLY A 343 3.26 4.32 0.66
CA GLY A 343 2.05 5.03 1.06
C GLY A 343 1.46 4.56 2.38
N SER A 344 2.28 3.98 3.25
CA SER A 344 1.95 3.85 4.65
C SER A 344 2.07 5.22 5.33
N TYR A 345 1.10 5.55 6.16
CA TYR A 345 1.03 6.77 6.96
C TYR A 345 0.81 6.36 8.42
N PRO A 346 1.86 5.90 9.14
CA PRO A 346 1.72 5.18 10.40
C PRO A 346 0.92 5.95 11.46
N GLU A 347 1.27 7.20 11.72
CA GLU A 347 0.54 8.02 12.70
C GLU A 347 -0.93 8.22 12.31
N TYR A 348 -1.20 8.51 11.03
CA TYR A 348 -2.56 8.67 10.53
C TYR A 348 -3.35 7.36 10.65
N LEU A 349 -2.76 6.23 10.29
CA LEU A 349 -3.43 4.93 10.34
C LEU A 349 -3.74 4.49 11.75
N MET A 350 -2.80 4.68 12.68
CA MET A 350 -3.00 4.37 14.10
C MET A 350 -4.10 5.25 14.71
N ARG A 351 -4.06 6.57 14.48
CA ARG A 351 -5.12 7.48 14.89
C ARG A 351 -6.46 7.11 14.26
N ARG A 352 -6.50 6.80 12.96
CA ARG A 352 -7.72 6.39 12.26
C ARG A 352 -8.31 5.09 12.82
N SER A 353 -7.49 4.15 13.31
CA SER A 353 -8.00 2.93 13.92
C SER A 353 -8.74 3.21 15.22
N VAL A 354 -8.35 4.24 15.97
CA VAL A 354 -8.99 4.67 17.24
C VAL A 354 -10.18 5.61 16.98
N GLU A 355 -9.97 6.68 16.23
CA GLU A 355 -10.96 7.73 16.01
C GLU A 355 -11.94 7.44 14.86
N GLY A 356 -11.55 6.54 13.93
CA GLY A 356 -12.32 6.19 12.74
C GLY A 356 -13.42 5.15 12.98
N ARG A 357 -13.72 4.39 11.93
CA ARG A 357 -14.85 3.43 11.92
C ARG A 357 -14.62 2.22 12.83
N LEU A 358 -13.36 1.82 13.09
CA LEU A 358 -13.03 0.69 13.96
C LEU A 358 -13.24 0.99 15.43
N LYS A 359 -13.08 2.25 15.85
CA LYS A 359 -13.17 2.71 17.26
C LYS A 359 -12.37 1.79 18.19
N ALA A 360 -11.15 1.43 17.73
CA ALA A 360 -10.28 0.53 18.46
C ALA A 360 -9.94 1.10 19.84
N LYS A 361 -9.97 0.25 20.85
CA LYS A 361 -9.47 0.61 22.17
C LYS A 361 -7.96 0.43 22.20
N GLU A 362 -7.26 1.50 22.51
CA GLU A 362 -5.81 1.47 22.61
C GLU A 362 -5.39 0.90 23.97
N GLU A 363 -4.44 -0.03 23.93
CA GLU A 363 -3.82 -0.66 25.08
C GLU A 363 -2.31 -0.70 24.88
N GLN A 364 -1.55 -0.37 25.91
CA GLN A 364 -0.10 -0.33 25.83
C GLN A 364 0.52 -1.66 26.28
N LEU A 365 1.38 -2.21 25.43
CA LEU A 365 2.20 -3.38 25.74
C LEU A 365 3.47 -2.91 26.47
N VAL A 366 3.50 -3.13 27.79
CA VAL A 366 4.70 -2.89 28.57
C VAL A 366 5.66 -4.05 28.37
N GLY A 367 6.85 -3.77 27.86
CA GLY A 367 7.91 -4.78 27.64
C GLY A 367 8.26 -5.47 28.95
N GLY A 368 8.04 -6.78 29.01
CA GLY A 368 8.59 -7.59 30.08
C GLY A 368 10.06 -7.86 29.74
N SER A 369 10.98 -7.10 30.29
CA SER A 369 12.34 -7.60 30.41
C SER A 369 12.27 -8.87 31.24
N THR A 370 12.51 -10.01 30.61
CA THR A 370 12.64 -11.28 31.33
C THR A 370 13.79 -11.11 32.31
N GLY A 371 13.44 -10.87 33.56
CA GLY A 371 14.18 -11.00 34.80
C GLY A 371 15.69 -11.18 34.75
N ALA A 372 16.42 -10.16 34.29
CA ALA A 372 17.84 -10.05 34.52
C ALA A 372 18.18 -8.57 34.71
N ASP A 373 18.47 -8.24 35.95
CA ASP A 373 19.21 -7.06 36.42
C ASP A 373 18.85 -5.70 35.74
N GLN A 374 18.02 -4.92 36.42
CA GLN A 374 17.60 -3.55 36.02
C GLN A 374 18.75 -2.52 36.04
N SER A 375 19.99 -2.91 36.14
CA SER A 375 21.13 -2.00 36.33
C SER A 375 21.90 -1.62 35.05
N HIS A 376 21.61 -2.26 33.90
CA HIS A 376 22.29 -1.94 32.64
C HIS A 376 21.30 -1.90 31.46
N MET A 377 20.91 -0.68 31.02
CA MET A 377 20.29 -0.50 29.72
C MET A 377 21.20 -1.06 28.63
N THR A 378 20.70 -2.03 27.87
CA THR A 378 21.43 -2.55 26.71
C THR A 378 21.44 -1.53 25.57
N MET A 379 22.38 -1.64 24.64
CA MET A 379 22.37 -0.82 23.44
C MET A 379 21.03 -0.94 22.68
N ALA A 380 20.41 -2.11 22.73
CA ALA A 380 19.08 -2.34 22.16
C ALA A 380 17.98 -1.51 22.82
N ASP A 381 18.01 -1.36 24.15
CA ASP A 381 17.04 -0.54 24.88
C ASP A 381 17.23 0.95 24.57
N VAL A 382 18.47 1.41 24.42
CA VAL A 382 18.78 2.79 23.99
C VAL A 382 18.26 3.06 22.59
N ILE A 383 18.48 2.14 21.65
CA ILE A 383 17.98 2.26 20.29
C ILE A 383 16.44 2.23 20.29
N ALA A 384 15.84 1.31 21.04
CA ALA A 384 14.40 1.18 21.19
C ALA A 384 13.76 2.47 21.71
N SER A 385 14.32 3.09 22.75
CA SER A 385 13.79 4.35 23.30
C SER A 385 13.90 5.53 22.34
N ARG A 386 14.84 5.50 21.41
CA ARG A 386 14.98 6.53 20.36
C ARG A 386 14.03 6.37 19.20
N ILE A 387 13.72 5.13 18.84
CA ILE A 387 12.82 4.81 17.74
C ILE A 387 11.37 5.02 18.16
N SER A 388 11.04 4.78 19.44
CA SER A 388 9.67 4.80 19.96
C SER A 388 9.33 6.13 20.64
N LEU A 389 9.59 7.25 19.98
CA LEU A 389 9.37 8.60 20.53
C LEU A 389 7.88 8.95 20.67
N SER A 390 7.03 8.41 19.82
CA SER A 390 5.58 8.69 19.81
C SER A 390 4.82 7.91 20.87
N ILE A 391 5.46 6.91 21.52
CA ILE A 391 4.83 6.09 22.56
C ILE A 391 5.34 6.56 23.91
N PRO A 392 4.45 6.98 24.83
CA PRO A 392 4.86 7.36 26.17
C PRO A 392 5.59 6.22 26.88
N SER A 393 6.71 6.54 27.55
CA SER A 393 7.35 5.57 28.44
C SER A 393 6.39 5.22 29.58
N PRO A 394 6.27 3.94 29.96
CA PRO A 394 5.48 3.55 31.14
C PRO A 394 6.06 4.08 32.47
N GLU A 395 7.31 4.48 32.46
CA GLU A 395 7.96 5.22 33.53
C GLU A 395 7.97 6.69 33.12
N ASP A 396 7.21 7.54 33.79
CA ASP A 396 6.95 8.95 33.49
C ASP A 396 8.19 9.89 33.46
N GLU A 397 9.39 9.36 33.38
CA GLU A 397 10.61 10.14 33.19
C GLU A 397 11.16 9.98 31.79
N PRO A 398 11.04 11.00 30.92
CA PRO A 398 11.79 11.02 29.68
C PRO A 398 13.28 11.05 30.02
N LEU A 399 14.03 10.07 29.47
CA LEU A 399 15.49 10.07 29.57
C LEU A 399 16.05 11.45 29.19
N PRO A 400 16.96 12.03 30.00
CA PRO A 400 17.56 13.31 29.67
C PRO A 400 18.21 13.28 28.27
N PRO A 401 18.22 14.42 27.53
CA PRO A 401 18.73 14.46 26.17
C PRO A 401 20.17 13.95 25.99
N ALA A 402 20.99 14.04 27.03
CA ALA A 402 22.36 13.54 27.04
C ALA A 402 22.46 12.00 27.09
N GLU A 403 21.48 11.33 27.66
CA GLU A 403 21.39 9.87 27.73
C GLU A 403 20.73 9.26 26.49
N ARG A 404 20.15 10.12 25.66
CA ARG A 404 19.61 9.76 24.35
C ARG A 404 20.67 9.78 23.23
N LEU A 405 21.93 10.07 23.58
CA LEU A 405 23.09 9.98 22.70
C LEU A 405 23.84 8.68 22.87
#